data_209618d796d5061d849e3d70beafd648
#
_entry.id   209618d796d5061d849e3d70beafd648
#
_cell.length_a   1.000
_cell.length_b   1.000
_cell.length_c   1.000
_cell.angle_alpha   90.00
_cell.angle_beta   90.00
_cell.angle_gamma   90.00
#
_symmetry.space_group_name_H-M   'P 1'
#
loop_
_entity.id
_entity.type
_entity.pdbx_description
1 polymer ?
#
loop_
_entity_poly.entity_id
_entity_poly.type
_entity_poly.pdbx_seq_one_letter_code
_entity_poly.pdbx_strand_id
1 'polypeptide(L)'
;MAKGIKEMKKDLEQAMFEDLGRCHFWTELAEYHGLLDFISYHSDMLDDYTKEIHTDPALLWIPSTSKVRYEPLGVALIMGSWNFPYFVTLKPLAMAILTGNCAIIKPSELGPCCAKVIQIIVEKYLDKRCFRVIQG
;
A
#
# COMPACT_ATOMS: atom_id res chain seq x y z
N MET A 1 1.04 8.29 -3.71
CA MET A 1 1.70 7.02 -4.07
C MET A 1 1.54 6.69 -5.56
N ALA A 2 0.35 6.50 -6.12
CA ALA A 2 0.14 6.17 -7.55
C ALA A 2 0.87 7.11 -8.52
N LYS A 3 0.87 8.42 -8.25
CA LYS A 3 1.66 9.40 -9.02
C LYS A 3 3.15 9.05 -9.03
N GLY A 4 3.73 8.70 -7.89
CA GLY A 4 5.14 8.33 -7.78
C GLY A 4 5.48 7.07 -8.57
N ILE A 5 4.61 6.05 -8.52
CA ILE A 5 4.76 4.82 -9.31
C ILE A 5 4.76 5.13 -10.81
N LYS A 6 3.85 6.01 -11.27
CA LYS A 6 3.78 6.41 -12.69
C LYS A 6 5.02 7.18 -13.15
N GLU A 7 5.48 8.14 -12.34
CA GLU A 7 6.65 8.97 -12.69
C GLU A 7 7.96 8.17 -12.68
N MET A 8 8.06 7.14 -11.83
CA MET A 8 9.26 6.32 -11.67
C MET A 8 9.20 4.98 -12.40
N LYS A 9 8.34 4.83 -13.42
CA LYS A 9 8.18 3.56 -14.15
C LYS A 9 9.52 2.98 -14.63
N LYS A 10 10.38 3.81 -15.26
CA LYS A 10 11.67 3.36 -15.78
C LYS A 10 12.63 2.91 -14.67
N ASP A 11 12.63 3.63 -13.54
CA ASP A 11 13.48 3.28 -12.39
C ASP A 11 13.02 1.97 -11.76
N LEU A 12 11.69 1.73 -11.69
CA LEU A 12 11.10 0.48 -11.23
C LEU A 12 11.53 -0.71 -12.11
N GLU A 13 11.45 -0.55 -13.44
CA GLU A 13 11.82 -1.57 -14.40
C GLU A 13 13.33 -1.88 -14.35
N GLN A 14 14.16 -0.84 -14.30
CA GLN A 14 15.61 -0.98 -14.24
C GLN A 14 16.06 -1.67 -12.94
N ALA A 15 15.56 -1.23 -11.80
CA ALA A 15 15.91 -1.83 -10.51
C ALA A 15 15.47 -3.31 -10.42
N MET A 16 14.31 -3.66 -11.01
CA MET A 16 13.85 -5.04 -11.09
C MET A 16 14.76 -5.91 -11.96
N PHE A 17 15.28 -5.34 -13.05
CA PHE A 17 16.24 -6.03 -13.90
C PHE A 17 17.59 -6.23 -13.18
N GLU A 18 18.06 -5.22 -12.46
CA GLU A 18 19.32 -5.27 -11.69
C GLU A 18 19.28 -6.30 -10.55
N ASP A 19 18.18 -6.32 -9.78
CA ASP A 19 18.07 -7.22 -8.62
C ASP A 19 17.71 -8.67 -9.01
N LEU A 20 16.83 -8.87 -10.00
CA LEU A 20 16.20 -10.16 -10.30
C LEU A 20 16.42 -10.67 -11.73
N GLY A 21 17.05 -9.87 -12.61
CA GLY A 21 17.14 -10.20 -14.04
C GLY A 21 15.78 -10.28 -14.74
N ARG A 22 14.73 -9.72 -14.14
CA ARG A 22 13.38 -9.80 -14.69
C ARG A 22 13.23 -8.87 -15.87
N CYS A 23 12.67 -9.39 -16.99
CA CYS A 23 12.48 -8.57 -18.19
C CYS A 23 11.40 -7.49 -17.97
N HIS A 24 11.55 -6.38 -18.68
CA HIS A 24 10.67 -5.21 -18.57
C HIS A 24 9.19 -5.55 -18.77
N PHE A 25 8.86 -6.41 -19.75
CA PHE A 25 7.49 -6.82 -20.00
C PHE A 25 6.79 -7.42 -18.78
N TRP A 26 7.45 -8.34 -18.06
CA TRP A 26 6.87 -8.94 -16.87
C TRP A 26 6.79 -7.96 -15.70
N THR A 27 7.77 -7.08 -15.55
CA THR A 27 7.73 -6.02 -14.52
C THR A 27 6.57 -5.07 -14.78
N GLU A 28 6.40 -4.65 -16.03
CA GLU A 28 5.31 -3.76 -16.43
C GLU A 28 3.94 -4.41 -16.21
N LEU A 29 3.76 -5.63 -16.69
CA LEU A 29 2.47 -6.32 -16.62
C LEU A 29 2.10 -6.69 -15.18
N ALA A 30 2.99 -7.40 -14.48
CA ALA A 30 2.65 -8.01 -13.21
C ALA A 30 2.74 -7.02 -12.04
N GLU A 31 3.74 -6.14 -12.03
CA GLU A 31 3.95 -5.26 -10.88
C GLU A 31 3.47 -3.83 -11.13
N TYR A 32 3.78 -3.24 -12.28
CA TYR A 32 3.39 -1.85 -12.52
C TYR A 32 1.89 -1.68 -12.74
N HIS A 33 1.32 -2.33 -13.77
CA HIS A 33 -0.11 -2.21 -14.07
C HIS A 33 -0.96 -2.84 -12.96
N GLY A 34 -0.63 -4.04 -12.51
CA GLY A 34 -1.36 -4.71 -11.44
C GLY A 34 -1.40 -3.93 -10.13
N LEU A 35 -0.34 -3.16 -9.81
CA LEU A 35 -0.33 -2.29 -8.64
C LEU A 35 -1.19 -1.04 -8.83
N LEU A 36 -1.14 -0.41 -10.01
CA LEU A 36 -1.96 0.77 -10.29
C LEU A 36 -3.46 0.44 -10.33
N ASP A 37 -3.83 -0.68 -10.95
CA ASP A 37 -5.19 -1.17 -10.99
C ASP A 37 -5.72 -1.49 -9.58
N PHE A 38 -4.88 -2.13 -8.75
CA PHE A 38 -5.20 -2.39 -7.36
C PHE A 38 -5.47 -1.10 -6.58
N ILE A 39 -4.61 -0.10 -6.72
CA ILE A 39 -4.77 1.18 -6.02
C ILE A 39 -6.04 1.89 -6.50
N SER A 40 -6.31 1.92 -7.80
CA SER A 40 -7.51 2.54 -8.36
C SER A 40 -8.76 1.86 -7.84
N TYR A 41 -8.86 0.55 -7.99
CA TYR A 41 -10.01 -0.24 -7.55
C TYR A 41 -10.35 -0.03 -6.07
N HIS A 42 -9.35 -0.15 -5.19
CA HIS A 42 -9.60 0.00 -3.75
C HIS A 42 -9.83 1.45 -3.33
N SER A 43 -9.32 2.42 -4.08
CA SER A 43 -9.66 3.83 -3.85
C SER A 43 -11.13 4.11 -4.17
N ASP A 44 -11.64 3.54 -5.26
CA ASP A 44 -13.04 3.70 -5.66
C ASP A 44 -14.01 2.98 -4.68
N MET A 45 -13.56 1.89 -4.08
CA MET A 45 -14.33 1.09 -3.13
C MET A 45 -14.24 1.58 -1.67
N LEU A 46 -13.45 2.63 -1.40
CA LEU A 46 -13.15 3.05 -0.03
C LEU A 46 -14.39 3.40 0.78
N ASP A 47 -15.32 4.14 0.21
CA ASP A 47 -16.56 4.54 0.87
C ASP A 47 -17.41 3.31 1.26
N ASP A 48 -17.42 2.29 0.41
CA ASP A 48 -18.12 1.03 0.72
C ASP A 48 -17.47 0.24 1.85
N TYR A 49 -16.13 0.25 1.93
CA TYR A 49 -15.40 -0.45 3.00
C TYR A 49 -15.51 0.25 4.36
N THR A 50 -15.69 1.56 4.35
CA THR A 50 -15.62 2.39 5.57
C THR A 50 -16.97 2.90 6.04
N LYS A 51 -18.06 2.66 5.30
CA LYS A 51 -19.41 3.08 5.68
C LYS A 51 -19.82 2.50 7.02
N GLU A 52 -20.50 3.31 7.81
CA GLU A 52 -21.11 2.85 9.05
C GLU A 52 -22.22 1.83 8.77
N ILE A 53 -22.26 0.77 9.55
CA ILE A 53 -23.28 -0.27 9.49
C ILE A 53 -24.24 -0.02 10.65
N HIS A 54 -25.47 0.37 10.34
CA HIS A 54 -26.53 0.50 11.34
C HIS A 54 -27.05 -0.89 11.73
N THR A 55 -27.21 -1.10 13.03
CA THR A 55 -27.73 -2.35 13.60
C THR A 55 -28.91 -2.04 14.49
N ASP A 56 -29.86 -2.96 14.60
CA ASP A 56 -31.00 -2.80 15.50
C ASP A 56 -30.52 -2.98 16.95
N PRO A 57 -30.84 -2.04 17.85
CA PRO A 57 -30.53 -2.19 19.27
C PRO A 57 -31.41 -3.28 19.88
N ALA A 58 -30.95 -3.96 20.92
CA ALA A 58 -31.81 -4.85 21.68
C ALA A 58 -32.97 -4.06 22.33
N LEU A 59 -34.09 -4.71 22.52
CA LEU A 59 -35.37 -4.11 22.98
C LEU A 59 -35.21 -3.21 24.22
N LEU A 60 -34.33 -3.63 25.14
CA LEU A 60 -34.01 -2.89 26.38
C LEU A 60 -33.40 -1.51 26.14
N TRP A 61 -32.77 -1.29 24.98
CA TRP A 61 -32.03 -0.06 24.63
C TRP A 61 -32.79 0.86 23.68
N ILE A 62 -34.05 0.55 23.35
CA ILE A 62 -34.91 1.46 22.60
C ILE A 62 -35.23 2.70 23.49
N PRO A 63 -35.09 3.93 22.96
CA PRO A 63 -34.96 4.38 21.56
C PRO A 63 -33.51 4.68 21.09
N SER A 64 -32.49 4.05 21.63
CA SER A 64 -31.10 4.27 21.19
C SER A 64 -30.88 3.80 19.74
N THR A 65 -29.80 4.31 19.12
CA THR A 65 -29.31 3.82 17.84
C THR A 65 -28.00 3.07 18.04
N SER A 66 -27.79 1.99 17.30
CA SER A 66 -26.58 1.17 17.34
C SER A 66 -25.92 1.16 15.97
N LYS A 67 -24.60 1.28 15.95
CA LYS A 67 -23.83 1.24 14.70
C LYS A 67 -22.45 0.64 14.91
N VAL A 68 -21.94 0.01 13.85
CA VAL A 68 -20.54 -0.42 13.74
C VAL A 68 -19.77 0.58 12.88
N ARG A 69 -18.65 1.05 13.36
CA ARG A 69 -17.75 1.94 12.64
C ARG A 69 -16.35 1.34 12.62
N TYR A 70 -15.70 1.39 11.45
CA TYR A 70 -14.31 0.98 11.32
C TYR A 70 -13.38 2.16 11.60
N GLU A 71 -12.33 1.91 12.37
CA GLU A 71 -11.33 2.91 12.71
C GLU A 71 -9.90 2.38 12.43
N PRO A 72 -8.95 3.27 12.07
CA PRO A 72 -7.56 2.86 11.86
C PRO A 72 -6.97 2.25 13.14
N LEU A 73 -6.19 1.17 12.99
CA LEU A 73 -5.46 0.56 14.11
C LEU A 73 -4.24 1.36 14.57
N GLY A 74 -3.77 2.33 13.74
CA GLY A 74 -2.67 3.23 14.07
C GLY A 74 -1.45 3.03 13.16
N VAL A 75 -0.50 2.17 13.55
CA VAL A 75 0.75 1.98 12.80
C VAL A 75 0.88 0.53 12.35
N ALA A 76 0.99 0.34 11.03
CA ALA A 76 1.23 -0.96 10.41
C ALA A 76 2.73 -1.19 10.17
N LEU A 77 3.21 -2.41 10.38
CA LEU A 77 4.51 -2.88 9.91
C LEU A 77 4.31 -3.68 8.62
N ILE A 78 5.00 -3.28 7.55
CA ILE A 78 4.95 -3.94 6.24
C ILE A 78 6.34 -4.49 5.93
N MET A 79 6.46 -5.81 5.89
CA MET A 79 7.70 -6.49 5.49
C MET A 79 7.51 -7.06 4.09
N GLY A 80 8.22 -6.49 3.11
CA GLY A 80 8.19 -6.94 1.72
C GLY A 80 9.15 -8.09 1.46
N SER A 81 8.79 -9.01 0.55
CA SER A 81 9.67 -10.04 0.06
C SER A 81 10.34 -9.62 -1.27
N TRP A 82 11.39 -10.34 -1.65
CA TRP A 82 12.21 -10.02 -2.82
C TRP A 82 11.58 -10.44 -4.16
N ASN A 83 10.69 -11.43 -4.16
CA ASN A 83 10.21 -12.06 -5.40
C ASN A 83 9.21 -11.23 -6.20
N PHE A 84 8.44 -10.36 -5.54
CA PHE A 84 7.54 -9.36 -6.14
C PHE A 84 7.64 -8.05 -5.33
N PRO A 85 8.82 -7.40 -5.31
CA PRO A 85 9.16 -6.39 -4.33
C PRO A 85 8.20 -5.20 -4.29
N TYR A 86 7.71 -4.74 -5.44
CA TYR A 86 6.75 -3.62 -5.47
C TYR A 86 5.35 -4.06 -5.07
N PHE A 87 4.90 -5.19 -5.62
CA PHE A 87 3.55 -5.67 -5.40
C PHE A 87 3.28 -6.02 -3.93
N VAL A 88 4.18 -6.81 -3.32
CA VAL A 88 3.99 -7.27 -1.93
C VAL A 88 4.32 -6.21 -0.89
N THR A 89 5.00 -5.12 -1.28
CA THR A 89 5.31 -4.01 -0.38
C THR A 89 4.34 -2.84 -0.55
N LEU A 90 4.06 -2.43 -1.79
CA LEU A 90 3.25 -1.23 -2.04
C LEU A 90 1.74 -1.49 -2.02
N LYS A 91 1.25 -2.72 -2.23
CA LYS A 91 -0.17 -3.06 -2.03
C LYS A 91 -0.60 -2.93 -0.57
N PRO A 92 0.06 -3.59 0.39
CA PRO A 92 -0.27 -3.39 1.80
C PRO A 92 -0.11 -1.94 2.25
N LEU A 93 0.88 -1.22 1.70
CA LEU A 93 1.04 0.20 1.96
C LEU A 93 -0.16 1.01 1.44
N ALA A 94 -0.66 0.68 0.23
CA ALA A 94 -1.87 1.32 -0.30
C ALA A 94 -3.06 1.10 0.62
N MET A 95 -3.26 -0.13 1.12
CA MET A 95 -4.35 -0.42 2.06
C MET A 95 -4.16 0.30 3.39
N ALA A 96 -2.95 0.39 3.92
CA ALA A 96 -2.67 1.15 5.14
C ALA A 96 -3.03 2.64 4.97
N ILE A 97 -2.68 3.23 3.82
CA ILE A 97 -3.03 4.62 3.49
C ILE A 97 -4.55 4.80 3.39
N LEU A 98 -5.22 3.94 2.62
CA LEU A 98 -6.66 4.01 2.39
C LEU A 98 -7.47 3.87 3.68
N THR A 99 -7.02 3.02 4.59
CA THR A 99 -7.66 2.80 5.89
C THR A 99 -7.20 3.76 7.00
N GLY A 100 -6.42 4.81 6.64
CA GLY A 100 -6.03 5.89 7.56
C GLY A 100 -4.91 5.52 8.55
N ASN A 101 -4.17 4.43 8.31
CA ASN A 101 -3.04 4.04 9.15
C ASN A 101 -1.73 4.69 8.69
N CYS A 102 -0.82 4.91 9.64
CA CYS A 102 0.60 5.12 9.35
C CYS A 102 1.30 3.77 9.08
N ALA A 103 2.50 3.79 8.48
CA ALA A 103 3.23 2.55 8.25
C ALA A 103 4.74 2.70 8.36
N ILE A 104 5.37 1.64 8.89
CA ILE A 104 6.80 1.38 8.78
C ILE A 104 6.96 0.31 7.70
N ILE A 105 7.78 0.58 6.71
CA ILE A 105 7.97 -0.27 5.53
C ILE A 105 9.40 -0.82 5.55
N LYS A 106 9.54 -2.13 5.57
CA LYS A 106 10.83 -2.82 5.43
C LYS A 106 10.80 -3.66 4.14
N PRO A 107 11.31 -3.14 3.02
CA PRO A 107 11.55 -3.93 1.82
C PRO A 107 12.58 -5.04 2.10
N SER A 108 12.65 -6.03 1.21
CA SER A 108 13.66 -7.08 1.33
C SER A 108 15.07 -6.55 1.05
N GLU A 109 16.02 -6.95 1.87
CA GLU A 109 17.45 -6.73 1.68
C GLU A 109 18.03 -7.48 0.47
N LEU A 110 17.33 -8.49 -0.02
CA LEU A 110 17.74 -9.27 -1.21
C LEU A 110 17.43 -8.55 -2.53
N GLY A 111 16.72 -7.42 -2.49
CA GLY A 111 16.44 -6.58 -3.65
C GLY A 111 16.77 -5.11 -3.35
N PRO A 112 18.06 -4.76 -3.21
CA PRO A 112 18.45 -3.42 -2.74
C PRO A 112 18.11 -2.30 -3.72
N CYS A 113 18.15 -2.54 -5.03
CA CYS A 113 17.79 -1.55 -6.04
C CYS A 113 16.28 -1.26 -5.99
N CYS A 114 15.44 -2.30 -5.93
CA CYS A 114 14.00 -2.18 -5.76
C CYS A 114 13.65 -1.49 -4.43
N ALA A 115 14.31 -1.86 -3.34
CA ALA A 115 14.11 -1.26 -2.02
C ALA A 115 14.42 0.25 -2.03
N LYS A 116 15.48 0.67 -2.74
CA LYS A 116 15.82 2.08 -2.92
C LYS A 116 14.75 2.85 -3.69
N VAL A 117 14.19 2.28 -4.74
CA VAL A 117 13.11 2.90 -5.51
C VAL A 117 11.85 3.04 -4.65
N ILE A 118 11.49 2.01 -3.87
CA ILE A 118 10.39 2.08 -2.89
C ILE A 118 10.62 3.23 -1.90
N GLN A 119 11.83 3.36 -1.37
CA GLN A 119 12.17 4.44 -0.45
C GLN A 119 11.97 5.82 -1.09
N ILE A 120 12.44 6.02 -2.32
CA ILE A 120 12.28 7.30 -3.04
C ILE A 120 10.79 7.63 -3.24
N ILE A 121 9.97 6.63 -3.61
CA ILE A 121 8.53 6.83 -3.77
C ILE A 121 7.89 7.25 -2.43
N VAL A 122 8.20 6.56 -1.36
CA VAL A 122 7.64 6.87 -0.03
C VAL A 122 8.07 8.26 0.43
N GLU A 123 9.35 8.56 0.37
CA GLU A 123 9.89 9.84 0.87
C GLU A 123 9.47 11.06 0.06
N LYS A 124 9.25 10.90 -1.26
CA LYS A 124 8.89 12.01 -2.15
C LYS A 124 7.38 12.26 -2.23
N TYR A 125 6.56 11.22 -2.10
CA TYR A 125 5.13 11.30 -2.40
C TYR A 125 4.21 11.05 -1.20
N LEU A 126 4.75 10.69 -0.04
CA LEU A 126 3.97 10.46 1.18
C LEU A 126 4.45 11.35 2.34
N ASP A 127 3.60 11.51 3.35
CA ASP A 127 3.97 12.27 4.55
C ASP A 127 4.99 11.51 5.39
N LYS A 128 6.19 12.07 5.51
CA LYS A 128 7.29 11.48 6.28
C LYS A 128 7.02 11.31 7.77
N ARG A 129 6.00 11.97 8.32
CA ARG A 129 5.58 11.80 9.72
C ARG A 129 4.82 10.49 9.91
N CYS A 130 4.12 10.02 8.86
CA CYS A 130 3.27 8.84 8.88
C CYS A 130 3.94 7.61 8.23
N PHE A 131 4.82 7.81 7.24
CA PHE A 131 5.38 6.72 6.45
C PHE A 131 6.89 6.76 6.45
N ARG A 132 7.51 5.65 6.89
CA ARG A 132 8.96 5.51 6.99
C ARG A 132 9.42 4.20 6.36
N VAL A 133 10.50 4.26 5.59
CA VAL A 133 11.18 3.08 5.07
C VAL A 133 12.41 2.80 5.91
N ILE A 134 12.58 1.54 6.28
CA ILE A 134 13.77 1.03 6.97
C ILE A 134 14.43 0.04 6.00
N GLN A 135 15.67 0.31 5.67
CA GLN A 135 16.52 -0.57 4.87
C GLN A 135 17.29 -1.53 5.78
N GLY A 136 17.58 -2.73 5.30
CA GLY A 136 18.38 -3.70 6.05
C GLY A 136 17.97 -5.12 5.88
#